data_b0f52d0099b84041025ee52e6c1e6ca7
#
_entry.id   b0f52d0099b84041025ee52e6c1e6ca7
#
_cell.length_a   1.000
_cell.length_b   1.000
_cell.length_c   1.000
_cell.angle_alpha   90.00
_cell.angle_beta   90.00
_cell.angle_gamma   90.00
#
_symmetry.space_group_name_H-M   'P 1'
#
loop_
_entity.id
_entity.type
_entity.pdbx_description
1 polymer ?
#
loop_
_entity_poly.entity_id
_entity_poly.type
_entity_poly.pdbx_seq_one_letter_code
_entity_poly.pdbx_strand_id
1 'polypeptide(L)'
;GTPTGTLTMPEKGMKFPAVVMISGSGPQDRNETIMGHKPFLVIADYMTKRGIAVLRFDDRGTASSQGKFDGATSADFATDVEAAVAYLRERKEIDSDKIGLIGHSEGAIIAPMVAAKDKGIAFIVMLAGTGFDGADILVMQNEALGRASSPDALPTASFCITKISAPSKPV
;
A
#
# COMPACT_ATOMS: atom_id res chain seq x y z
N GLY A 1 -17.92 4.55 -5.78
CA GLY A 1 -18.33 3.41 -4.92
C GLY A 1 -17.71 3.56 -3.54
N THR A 2 -18.28 2.88 -2.56
CA THR A 2 -17.75 2.91 -1.19
C THR A 2 -16.84 1.71 -0.98
N PRO A 3 -15.55 1.92 -0.63
CA PRO A 3 -14.67 0.82 -0.25
C PRO A 3 -15.19 0.09 0.99
N THR A 4 -15.09 -1.22 1.00
CA THR A 4 -15.43 -2.05 2.16
C THR A 4 -14.15 -2.59 2.77
N GLY A 5 -13.97 -2.42 4.07
CA GLY A 5 -12.72 -2.76 4.75
C GLY A 5 -12.89 -3.37 6.12
N THR A 6 -11.77 -3.67 6.74
CA THR A 6 -11.66 -4.13 8.12
C THR A 6 -10.67 -3.24 8.86
N LEU A 7 -11.15 -2.60 9.92
CA LEU A 7 -10.31 -1.89 10.87
C LEU A 7 -10.03 -2.83 12.06
N THR A 8 -8.76 -3.19 12.24
CA THR A 8 -8.29 -3.90 13.44
C THR A 8 -7.70 -2.90 14.41
N MET A 9 -8.08 -3.00 15.69
CA MET A 9 -7.64 -2.07 16.72
C MET A 9 -7.08 -2.81 17.93
N PRO A 10 -6.13 -2.23 18.67
CA PRO A 10 -5.68 -2.78 19.93
C PRO A 10 -6.83 -2.92 20.95
N GLU A 11 -6.78 -3.93 21.79
CA GLU A 11 -7.86 -4.24 22.77
C GLU A 11 -8.05 -3.17 23.83
N LYS A 12 -6.97 -2.47 24.20
CA LYS A 12 -6.97 -1.49 25.30
C LYS A 12 -6.24 -0.23 24.90
N GLY A 13 -6.79 0.90 25.31
CA GLY A 13 -6.23 2.22 25.06
C GLY A 13 -7.19 3.13 24.30
N MET A 14 -6.72 4.30 23.98
CA MET A 14 -7.42 5.30 23.14
C MET A 14 -6.38 6.12 22.39
N LYS A 15 -6.82 6.79 21.31
CA LYS A 15 -5.95 7.61 20.48
C LYS A 15 -4.77 6.81 19.88
N PHE A 16 -5.13 5.69 19.25
CA PHE A 16 -4.14 4.85 18.59
C PHE A 16 -3.56 5.53 17.35
N PRO A 17 -2.25 5.43 17.10
CA PRO A 17 -1.74 5.64 15.76
C PRO A 17 -2.38 4.62 14.81
N ALA A 18 -2.58 5.01 13.55
CA ALA A 18 -3.23 4.14 12.60
C ALA A 18 -2.50 4.12 11.25
N VAL A 19 -2.70 3.05 10.51
CA VAL A 19 -2.23 2.95 9.13
C VAL A 19 -3.34 2.46 8.21
N VAL A 20 -3.32 2.96 6.97
CA VAL A 20 -4.08 2.42 5.85
C VAL A 20 -3.13 1.56 5.03
N MET A 21 -3.50 0.30 4.77
CA MET A 21 -2.74 -0.58 3.88
C MET A 21 -3.32 -0.51 2.47
N ILE A 22 -2.43 -0.35 1.49
CA ILE A 22 -2.75 -0.12 0.08
C ILE A 22 -2.13 -1.26 -0.73
N SER A 23 -2.97 -2.03 -1.41
CA SER A 23 -2.61 -3.21 -2.19
C SER A 23 -1.80 -2.89 -3.45
N GLY A 24 -1.18 -3.91 -4.00
CA GLY A 24 -0.50 -3.87 -5.29
C GLY A 24 -1.46 -3.96 -6.47
N SER A 25 -0.91 -4.08 -7.67
CA SER A 25 -1.66 -4.15 -8.93
C SER A 25 -2.58 -5.36 -9.00
N GLY A 26 -3.68 -5.19 -9.72
CA GLY A 26 -4.71 -6.21 -9.89
C GLY A 26 -5.85 -6.09 -8.86
N PRO A 27 -6.96 -6.81 -9.06
CA PRO A 27 -8.13 -6.76 -8.18
C PRO A 27 -7.83 -7.49 -6.87
N GLN A 28 -7.38 -6.78 -5.86
CA GLN A 28 -6.95 -7.33 -4.58
C GLN A 28 -8.04 -7.27 -3.51
N ASP A 29 -8.15 -8.33 -2.72
CA ASP A 29 -8.91 -8.29 -1.48
C ASP A 29 -8.11 -7.56 -0.38
N ARG A 30 -8.76 -7.20 0.71
CA ARG A 30 -8.15 -6.49 1.86
C ARG A 30 -6.96 -7.20 2.52
N ASN A 31 -6.73 -8.46 2.20
CA ASN A 31 -5.64 -9.26 2.74
C ASN A 31 -4.48 -9.39 1.76
N GLU A 32 -4.67 -8.87 0.53
CA GLU A 32 -3.74 -9.08 -0.59
C GLU A 32 -3.44 -10.58 -0.76
N THR A 33 -4.54 -11.36 -0.90
CA THR A 33 -4.46 -12.83 -0.92
C THR A 33 -3.78 -13.32 -2.20
N ILE A 34 -2.63 -13.97 -2.04
CA ILE A 34 -1.86 -14.54 -3.14
C ILE A 34 -1.44 -15.97 -2.79
N MET A 35 -1.72 -16.93 -3.67
CA MET A 35 -1.37 -18.36 -3.48
C MET A 35 -1.76 -18.92 -2.10
N GLY A 36 -2.90 -18.49 -1.56
CA GLY A 36 -3.38 -18.88 -0.25
C GLY A 36 -2.77 -18.13 0.95
N HIS A 37 -1.76 -17.29 0.73
CA HIS A 37 -1.18 -16.42 1.75
C HIS A 37 -1.96 -15.12 1.84
N LYS A 38 -1.97 -14.53 3.05
CA LYS A 38 -2.67 -13.28 3.36
C LYS A 38 -1.71 -12.28 4.03
N PRO A 39 -0.74 -11.73 3.30
CA PRO A 39 0.33 -10.92 3.89
C PRO A 39 -0.20 -9.71 4.67
N PHE A 40 -1.21 -9.01 4.16
CA PHE A 40 -1.78 -7.86 4.87
C PHE A 40 -2.48 -8.23 6.18
N LEU A 41 -3.11 -9.42 6.24
CA LEU A 41 -3.69 -9.92 7.49
C LEU A 41 -2.59 -10.16 8.55
N VAL A 42 -1.47 -10.76 8.13
CA VAL A 42 -0.33 -11.04 9.03
C VAL A 42 0.30 -9.76 9.56
N ILE A 43 0.53 -8.78 8.67
CA ILE A 43 1.08 -7.47 9.05
C ILE A 43 0.12 -6.75 10.00
N ALA A 44 -1.18 -6.75 9.68
CA ALA A 44 -2.19 -6.10 10.52
C ALA A 44 -2.27 -6.71 11.92
N ASP A 45 -2.27 -8.03 12.04
CA ASP A 45 -2.25 -8.72 13.34
C ASP A 45 -1.02 -8.34 14.16
N TYR A 46 0.16 -8.35 13.52
CA TYR A 46 1.41 -7.99 14.17
C TYR A 46 1.42 -6.54 14.69
N MET A 47 0.97 -5.59 13.87
CA MET A 47 0.93 -4.17 14.21
C MET A 47 -0.12 -3.87 15.28
N THR A 48 -1.30 -4.48 15.15
CA THR A 48 -2.40 -4.27 16.10
C THR A 48 -2.02 -4.75 17.51
N LYS A 49 -1.34 -5.89 17.64
CA LYS A 49 -0.79 -6.38 18.92
C LYS A 49 0.27 -5.44 19.52
N ARG A 50 0.80 -4.50 18.73
CA ARG A 50 1.80 -3.49 19.16
C ARG A 50 1.24 -2.09 19.31
N GLY A 51 -0.07 -1.96 19.35
CA GLY A 51 -0.71 -0.69 19.65
C GLY A 51 -1.02 0.19 18.45
N ILE A 52 -0.96 -0.34 17.22
CA ILE A 52 -1.24 0.40 15.98
C ILE A 52 -2.54 -0.14 15.37
N ALA A 53 -3.52 0.74 15.15
CA ALA A 53 -4.72 0.39 14.41
C ALA A 53 -4.40 0.22 12.91
N VAL A 54 -5.04 -0.76 12.27
CA VAL A 54 -4.77 -1.04 10.85
C VAL A 54 -6.07 -1.14 10.06
N LEU A 55 -6.23 -0.27 9.08
CA LEU A 55 -7.33 -0.32 8.12
C LEU A 55 -6.85 -1.01 6.83
N ARG A 56 -7.55 -2.07 6.46
CA ARG A 56 -7.39 -2.80 5.19
C ARG A 56 -8.72 -2.78 4.47
N PHE A 57 -8.73 -2.58 3.17
CA PHE A 57 -9.95 -2.53 2.38
C PHE A 57 -9.78 -3.30 1.07
N ASP A 58 -10.89 -3.79 0.52
CA ASP A 58 -10.93 -4.41 -0.79
C ASP A 58 -10.86 -3.33 -1.86
N ASP A 59 -10.17 -3.57 -2.95
CA ASP A 59 -10.14 -2.65 -4.08
C ASP A 59 -11.53 -2.43 -4.65
N ARG A 60 -11.75 -1.27 -5.25
CA ARG A 60 -13.03 -0.95 -5.90
C ARG A 60 -13.46 -2.04 -6.88
N GLY A 61 -14.71 -2.47 -6.82
CA GLY A 61 -15.24 -3.53 -7.67
C GLY A 61 -14.72 -4.94 -7.38
N THR A 62 -14.00 -5.12 -6.25
CA THR A 62 -13.43 -6.40 -5.85
C THR A 62 -14.01 -6.85 -4.51
N ALA A 63 -14.15 -8.15 -4.33
CA ALA A 63 -14.67 -8.80 -3.12
C ALA A 63 -15.96 -8.14 -2.61
N SER A 64 -15.90 -7.37 -1.51
CA SER A 64 -17.08 -6.71 -0.91
C SER A 64 -17.18 -5.23 -1.25
N SER A 65 -16.20 -4.64 -1.93
CA SER A 65 -16.22 -3.24 -2.32
C SER A 65 -17.07 -2.99 -3.56
N GLN A 66 -17.78 -1.88 -3.52
CA GLN A 66 -18.57 -1.42 -4.67
C GLN A 66 -17.69 -0.69 -5.67
N GLY A 67 -18.24 -0.41 -6.84
CA GLY A 67 -17.58 0.32 -7.91
C GLY A 67 -17.13 -0.58 -9.05
N LYS A 68 -16.16 -0.13 -9.81
CA LYS A 68 -15.62 -0.85 -10.97
C LYS A 68 -14.11 -0.80 -10.92
N PHE A 69 -13.49 -1.97 -11.03
CA PHE A 69 -12.04 -2.11 -11.11
C PHE A 69 -11.52 -1.79 -12.52
N ASP A 70 -12.16 -2.36 -13.54
CA ASP A 70 -11.72 -2.22 -14.93
C ASP A 70 -11.68 -0.77 -15.39
N GLY A 71 -10.53 -0.37 -15.92
CA GLY A 71 -10.26 0.99 -16.38
C GLY A 71 -9.95 1.99 -15.28
N ALA A 72 -9.91 1.56 -14.01
CA ALA A 72 -9.43 2.40 -12.91
C ALA A 72 -7.91 2.59 -13.00
N THR A 73 -7.48 3.78 -12.65
CA THR A 73 -6.06 4.18 -12.62
C THR A 73 -5.55 4.28 -11.18
N SER A 74 -4.24 4.36 -11.00
CA SER A 74 -3.65 4.62 -9.67
C SER A 74 -4.17 5.93 -9.06
N ALA A 75 -4.56 6.93 -9.88
CA ALA A 75 -5.20 8.16 -9.40
C ALA A 75 -6.62 7.90 -8.83
N ASP A 76 -7.36 6.98 -9.43
CA ASP A 76 -8.68 6.56 -8.94
C ASP A 76 -8.54 5.80 -7.61
N PHE A 77 -7.56 4.88 -7.51
CA PHE A 77 -7.27 4.17 -6.26
C PHE A 77 -6.79 5.13 -5.16
N ALA A 78 -6.05 6.20 -5.51
CA ALA A 78 -5.69 7.23 -4.54
C ALA A 78 -6.93 7.87 -3.89
N THR A 79 -8.05 8.04 -4.61
CA THR A 79 -9.29 8.57 -4.03
C THR A 79 -9.92 7.60 -3.02
N ASP A 80 -9.76 6.29 -3.19
CA ASP A 80 -10.23 5.30 -2.20
C ASP A 80 -9.40 5.36 -0.93
N VAL A 81 -8.09 5.57 -1.06
CA VAL A 81 -7.18 5.78 0.08
C VAL A 81 -7.51 7.08 0.81
N GLU A 82 -7.78 8.18 0.10
CA GLU A 82 -8.24 9.45 0.68
C GLU A 82 -9.52 9.25 1.51
N ALA A 83 -10.47 8.48 1.01
CA ALA A 83 -11.70 8.11 1.74
C ALA A 83 -11.41 7.24 2.98
N ALA A 84 -10.48 6.30 2.88
CA ALA A 84 -10.05 5.48 4.01
C ALA A 84 -9.36 6.31 5.12
N VAL A 85 -8.54 7.29 4.74
CA VAL A 85 -7.92 8.24 5.68
C VAL A 85 -8.98 9.11 6.35
N ALA A 86 -9.94 9.65 5.57
CA ALA A 86 -11.05 10.44 6.12
C ALA A 86 -11.85 9.63 7.15
N TYR A 87 -12.17 8.37 6.84
CA TYR A 87 -12.85 7.47 7.78
C TYR A 87 -12.07 7.30 9.09
N LEU A 88 -10.75 7.13 9.03
CA LEU A 88 -9.92 7.01 10.25
C LEU A 88 -9.93 8.29 11.08
N ARG A 89 -9.93 9.47 10.44
CA ARG A 89 -9.96 10.77 11.13
C ARG A 89 -11.25 11.01 11.91
N GLU A 90 -12.35 10.43 11.48
CA GLU A 90 -13.64 10.53 12.17
C GLU A 90 -13.76 9.60 13.38
N ARG A 91 -12.82 8.64 13.54
CA ARG A 91 -12.86 7.66 14.63
C ARG A 91 -12.28 8.26 15.92
N LYS A 92 -13.06 8.20 17.00
CA LYS A 92 -12.67 8.70 18.33
C LYS A 92 -11.46 7.97 18.91
N GLU A 93 -11.30 6.69 18.55
CA GLU A 93 -10.24 5.81 19.01
C GLU A 93 -8.90 6.09 18.33
N ILE A 94 -8.90 6.80 17.21
CA ILE A 94 -7.71 7.07 16.40
C ILE A 94 -7.11 8.43 16.73
N ASP A 95 -5.79 8.50 16.76
CA ASP A 95 -5.03 9.75 16.80
C ASP A 95 -4.90 10.29 15.37
N SER A 96 -5.70 11.30 15.05
CA SER A 96 -5.75 11.89 13.70
C SER A 96 -4.41 12.43 13.20
N ASP A 97 -3.51 12.79 14.13
CA ASP A 97 -2.18 13.33 13.80
C ASP A 97 -1.14 12.22 13.56
N LYS A 98 -1.52 10.96 13.77
CA LYS A 98 -0.66 9.78 13.65
C LYS A 98 -1.20 8.75 12.67
N ILE A 99 -1.73 9.20 11.55
CA ILE A 99 -2.20 8.32 10.47
C ILE A 99 -1.11 8.24 9.40
N GLY A 100 -0.66 7.01 9.12
CA GLY A 100 0.30 6.72 8.06
C GLY A 100 -0.28 5.82 6.96
N LEU A 101 0.48 5.67 5.89
CA LEU A 101 0.14 4.80 4.76
C LEU A 101 1.20 3.72 4.60
N ILE A 102 0.78 2.49 4.31
CA ILE A 102 1.66 1.37 3.93
C ILE A 102 1.20 0.90 2.56
N GLY A 103 2.00 1.12 1.54
CA GLY A 103 1.70 0.70 0.17
C GLY A 103 2.61 -0.42 -0.30
N HIS A 104 2.05 -1.45 -0.92
CA HIS A 104 2.79 -2.52 -1.56
C HIS A 104 2.76 -2.39 -3.08
N SER A 105 3.91 -2.53 -3.75
CA SER A 105 4.01 -2.50 -5.21
C SER A 105 3.36 -1.23 -5.81
N GLU A 106 2.25 -1.31 -6.56
CA GLU A 106 1.49 -0.15 -7.02
C GLU A 106 0.99 0.72 -5.86
N GLY A 107 0.59 0.13 -4.73
CA GLY A 107 0.23 0.86 -3.52
C GLY A 107 1.35 1.75 -2.98
N ALA A 108 2.61 1.37 -3.24
CA ALA A 108 3.77 2.19 -2.91
C ALA A 108 3.97 3.40 -3.86
N ILE A 109 3.30 3.41 -5.01
CA ILE A 109 3.18 4.59 -5.88
C ILE A 109 2.01 5.46 -5.41
N ILE A 110 0.89 4.83 -5.02
CA ILE A 110 -0.32 5.53 -4.58
C ILE A 110 -0.10 6.26 -3.25
N ALA A 111 0.61 5.67 -2.29
CA ALA A 111 0.85 6.29 -0.98
C ALA A 111 1.53 7.66 -1.07
N PRO A 112 2.61 7.87 -1.83
CA PRO A 112 3.19 9.20 -2.06
C PRO A 112 2.23 10.16 -2.77
N MET A 113 1.39 9.69 -3.70
CA MET A 113 0.41 10.54 -4.39
C MET A 113 -0.59 11.15 -3.40
N VAL A 114 -1.08 10.34 -2.46
CA VAL A 114 -1.98 10.80 -1.39
C VAL A 114 -1.25 11.74 -0.43
N ALA A 115 -0.06 11.37 0.05
CA ALA A 115 0.71 12.19 0.99
C ALA A 115 1.18 13.53 0.39
N ALA A 116 1.35 13.61 -0.93
CA ALA A 116 1.65 14.87 -1.62
C ALA A 116 0.51 15.88 -1.52
N LYS A 117 -0.75 15.40 -1.56
CA LYS A 117 -1.97 16.21 -1.46
C LYS A 117 -2.36 16.47 -0.01
N ASP A 118 -2.24 15.48 0.86
CA ASP A 118 -2.68 15.51 2.24
C ASP A 118 -1.49 15.62 3.21
N LYS A 119 -1.18 16.83 3.65
CA LYS A 119 -0.07 17.14 4.58
C LYS A 119 -0.30 16.62 6.00
N GLY A 120 -1.49 16.12 6.32
CA GLY A 120 -1.79 15.46 7.59
C GLY A 120 -1.44 13.97 7.63
N ILE A 121 -0.87 13.40 6.55
CA ILE A 121 -0.28 12.05 6.59
C ILE A 121 1.06 12.11 7.33
N ALA A 122 1.16 11.37 8.43
CA ALA A 122 2.31 11.43 9.32
C ALA A 122 3.55 10.74 8.75
N PHE A 123 3.38 9.65 8.01
CA PHE A 123 4.46 8.88 7.38
C PHE A 123 3.92 7.98 6.27
N ILE A 124 4.82 7.53 5.42
CA ILE A 124 4.56 6.47 4.44
C ILE A 124 5.60 5.36 4.57
N VAL A 125 5.17 4.12 4.33
CA VAL A 125 6.04 2.95 4.20
C VAL A 125 5.79 2.34 2.82
N MET A 126 6.86 2.14 2.07
CA MET A 126 6.82 1.58 0.73
C MET A 126 7.39 0.16 0.76
N LEU A 127 6.53 -0.83 0.56
CA LEU A 127 6.90 -2.24 0.46
C LEU A 127 7.04 -2.61 -1.02
N ALA A 128 8.21 -3.06 -1.43
CA ALA A 128 8.54 -3.33 -2.84
C ALA A 128 8.19 -2.15 -3.77
N GLY A 129 8.33 -0.93 -3.23
CA GLY A 129 8.16 0.30 -3.97
C GLY A 129 9.39 0.61 -4.81
N THR A 130 9.22 1.48 -5.78
CA THR A 130 10.26 1.82 -6.73
C THR A 130 10.58 3.31 -6.69
N GLY A 131 11.82 3.66 -7.01
CA GLY A 131 12.26 5.04 -7.22
C GLY A 131 12.22 5.47 -8.69
N PHE A 132 11.71 4.62 -9.57
CA PHE A 132 11.51 4.90 -10.99
C PHE A 132 10.05 5.27 -11.27
N ASP A 133 9.77 5.93 -12.39
CA ASP A 133 8.40 6.19 -12.80
C ASP A 133 7.69 4.90 -13.27
N GLY A 134 6.36 4.94 -13.36
CA GLY A 134 5.56 3.75 -13.64
C GLY A 134 5.81 3.16 -15.02
N ALA A 135 6.18 3.98 -16.02
CA ALA A 135 6.48 3.51 -17.37
C ALA A 135 7.80 2.73 -17.40
N ASP A 136 8.85 3.25 -16.76
CA ASP A 136 10.15 2.59 -16.66
C ASP A 136 10.02 1.23 -15.97
N ILE A 137 9.20 1.15 -14.92
CA ILE A 137 8.96 -0.11 -14.21
C ILE A 137 8.29 -1.14 -15.07
N LEU A 138 7.25 -0.77 -15.80
CA LEU A 138 6.57 -1.68 -16.72
C LEU A 138 7.53 -2.23 -17.77
N VAL A 139 8.40 -1.39 -18.32
CA VAL A 139 9.45 -1.82 -19.25
C VAL A 139 10.39 -2.82 -18.59
N MET A 140 10.95 -2.47 -17.41
CA MET A 140 11.87 -3.35 -16.67
C MET A 140 11.24 -4.68 -16.29
N GLN A 141 9.98 -4.69 -15.86
CA GLN A 141 9.26 -5.92 -15.51
C GLN A 141 9.01 -6.81 -16.73
N ASN A 142 8.58 -6.22 -17.86
CA ASN A 142 8.36 -6.97 -19.09
C ASN A 142 9.66 -7.54 -19.65
N GLU A 143 10.77 -6.81 -19.61
CA GLU A 143 12.09 -7.33 -19.98
C GLU A 143 12.53 -8.46 -19.08
N ALA A 144 12.33 -8.34 -17.76
CA ALA A 144 12.70 -9.41 -16.82
C ALA A 144 11.86 -10.67 -17.03
N LEU A 145 10.56 -10.54 -17.29
CA LEU A 145 9.67 -11.64 -17.62
C LEU A 145 10.06 -12.29 -18.97
N GLY A 146 10.37 -11.48 -19.97
CA GLY A 146 10.83 -11.97 -21.28
C GLY A 146 12.12 -12.78 -21.17
N ARG A 147 13.06 -12.33 -20.37
CA ARG A 147 14.31 -13.06 -20.09
C ARG A 147 14.06 -14.36 -19.32
N ALA A 148 13.21 -14.32 -18.29
CA ALA A 148 12.88 -15.50 -17.49
C ALA A 148 12.13 -16.59 -18.29
N SER A 149 11.42 -16.19 -19.36
CA SER A 149 10.67 -17.10 -20.23
C SER A 149 11.50 -17.66 -21.40
N SER A 150 12.74 -17.21 -21.57
CA SER A 150 13.65 -17.72 -22.60
C SER A 150 14.31 -19.02 -22.15
N PRO A 151 14.38 -20.08 -23.00
CA PRO A 151 15.06 -21.32 -22.66
C PRO A 151 16.54 -21.17 -22.27
N ASP A 152 17.17 -20.08 -22.74
CA ASP A 152 18.58 -19.75 -22.49
C ASP A 152 18.77 -18.73 -21.37
N ALA A 153 17.71 -18.36 -20.66
CA ALA A 153 17.79 -17.40 -19.56
C ALA A 153 18.47 -18.06 -18.35
N LEU A 154 19.72 -17.74 -18.12
CA LEU A 154 20.36 -18.03 -16.84
C LEU A 154 19.60 -17.31 -15.71
N PRO A 155 19.37 -17.97 -14.55
CA PRO A 155 18.68 -17.34 -13.42
C PRO A 155 19.61 -16.33 -12.76
N THR A 156 19.68 -15.13 -13.30
CA THR A 156 20.27 -13.98 -12.64
C THR A 156 19.15 -13.17 -12.01
N ALA A 157 18.65 -13.63 -10.88
CA ALA A 157 17.92 -12.77 -9.95
C ALA A 157 18.94 -11.80 -9.32
N SER A 158 19.38 -10.80 -10.09
CA SER A 158 20.05 -9.63 -9.52
C SER A 158 18.97 -8.74 -8.91
N PHE A 159 18.69 -8.95 -7.63
CA PHE A 159 18.01 -7.97 -6.81
C PHE A 159 18.91 -6.74 -6.72
N CYS A 160 18.66 -5.74 -7.54
CA CYS A 160 19.31 -4.44 -7.40
C CYS A 160 18.68 -3.72 -6.21
N ILE A 161 19.23 -3.94 -5.02
CA ILE A 161 18.98 -3.06 -3.87
C ILE A 161 19.77 -1.79 -4.12
N THR A 162 19.14 -0.80 -4.73
CA THR A 162 19.71 0.53 -4.85
C THR A 162 19.70 1.16 -3.45
N LYS A 163 20.88 1.26 -2.82
CA LYS A 163 21.09 2.01 -1.60
C LYS A 163 20.79 3.47 -1.89
N ILE A 164 19.66 3.98 -1.40
CA ILE A 164 19.38 5.42 -1.41
C ILE A 164 20.31 6.02 -0.35
N SER A 165 21.40 6.65 -0.79
CA SER A 165 22.22 7.48 0.08
C SER A 165 21.43 8.73 0.45
N ALA A 166 21.24 8.96 1.75
CA ALA A 166 20.66 10.22 2.22
C ALA A 166 21.50 11.41 1.71
N PRO A 167 20.88 12.52 1.32
CA PRO A 167 21.62 13.71 0.91
C PRO A 167 22.46 14.19 2.10
N SER A 168 23.76 14.40 1.84
CA SER A 168 24.67 15.03 2.79
C SER A 168 24.13 16.42 3.14
N LYS A 169 23.99 16.70 4.44
CA LYS A 169 23.63 18.04 4.91
C LYS A 169 24.64 19.06 4.35
N PRO A 170 24.16 20.20 3.83
CA PRO A 170 25.09 21.29 3.54
C PRO A 170 25.70 21.81 4.86
N VAL A 171 27.00 22.05 4.79
CA VAL A 171 27.82 22.68 5.86
C VAL A 171 27.42 24.15 6.00
#